data_5cc7696abd0d0fa2374efc5d04bfa603
#
_entry.id   5cc7696abd0d0fa2374efc5d04bfa603
#
_cell.length_a   1.000
_cell.length_b   1.000
_cell.length_c   1.000
_cell.angle_alpha   90.00
_cell.angle_beta   90.00
_cell.angle_gamma   90.00
#
_symmetry.space_group_name_H-M   'P 1'
#
loop_
_entity.id
_entity.type
_entity.pdbx_description
1 polymer ?
#
loop_
_entity_poly.entity_id
_entity_poly.type
_entity_poly.pdbx_seq_one_letter_code
_entity_poly.pdbx_strand_id
1 'polypeptide(L)'
;MCEFQSAVWDSCKEHGSDIVCSIIETTGVIVAARIGVGGLKKIAKDRFDTYFTSFSSKNHDLERILNRAEKEITIIVVYGDNLLETYKPLLADRLEQGIKINFLMLTKEKAQQMTKDYYNDSDEKFKSCYKKSLEYLKSLSKSNNFKVKMCELPLSASYIAIDCGIENTRRMRDALIQIMVYQYGVKTPKAPITYLSHRTPDDILESTIASLRNMWSRGHDVVISKYIAQLEW
;
A
#
# COMPACT_ATOMS: atom_id res chain seq x y z
N MET A 1 -43.89 3.77 17.71
CA MET A 1 -42.85 3.45 16.72
C MET A 1 -42.51 4.62 15.80
N CYS A 2 -43.45 5.48 15.45
CA CYS A 2 -43.18 6.66 14.60
C CYS A 2 -42.39 7.77 15.28
N GLU A 3 -42.55 8.00 16.58
CA GLU A 3 -41.84 9.10 17.31
C GLU A 3 -40.33 8.86 17.47
N PHE A 4 -39.93 7.59 17.58
CA PHE A 4 -38.51 7.23 17.68
C PHE A 4 -37.76 7.45 16.35
N GLN A 5 -38.44 7.28 15.22
CA GLN A 5 -37.86 7.50 13.90
C GLN A 5 -37.68 9.00 13.57
N SER A 6 -38.59 9.87 14.04
CA SER A 6 -38.46 11.31 13.83
C SER A 6 -37.32 11.91 14.66
N ALA A 7 -37.18 11.51 15.92
CA ALA A 7 -36.10 11.99 16.79
C ALA A 7 -34.69 11.60 16.29
N VAL A 8 -34.54 10.39 15.72
CA VAL A 8 -33.29 9.97 15.10
C VAL A 8 -33.00 10.75 13.81
N TRP A 9 -34.05 11.06 13.03
CA TRP A 9 -33.91 11.81 11.78
C TRP A 9 -33.55 13.29 12.00
N ASP A 10 -34.11 13.91 13.03
CA ASP A 10 -33.84 15.30 13.39
C ASP A 10 -32.43 15.45 14.00
N SER A 11 -32.00 14.51 14.83
CA SER A 11 -30.62 14.47 15.34
C SER A 11 -29.57 14.29 14.23
N CYS A 12 -29.88 13.51 13.19
CA CYS A 12 -29.01 13.37 12.02
C CYS A 12 -28.94 14.64 11.16
N LYS A 13 -29.95 15.49 11.18
CA LYS A 13 -29.91 16.77 10.44
C LYS A 13 -29.08 17.86 11.14
N GLU A 14 -29.10 17.90 12.47
CA GLU A 14 -28.35 18.91 13.23
C GLU A 14 -26.85 18.61 13.38
N HIS A 15 -26.48 17.36 13.42
CA HIS A 15 -25.09 16.92 13.65
C HIS A 15 -24.49 16.08 12.52
N GLY A 16 -25.16 15.99 11.39
CA GLY A 16 -24.82 15.08 10.30
C GLY A 16 -23.43 15.33 9.70
N SER A 17 -22.98 16.57 9.62
CA SER A 17 -21.66 16.91 9.08
C SER A 17 -20.53 16.48 10.01
N ASP A 18 -20.69 16.65 11.30
CA ASP A 18 -19.62 16.39 12.28
C ASP A 18 -19.48 14.89 12.58
N ILE A 19 -20.62 14.18 12.59
CA ILE A 19 -20.65 12.72 12.75
C ILE A 19 -20.07 12.01 11.51
N VAL A 20 -20.36 12.52 10.31
CA VAL A 20 -19.82 11.95 9.06
C VAL A 20 -18.31 12.19 8.97
N CYS A 21 -17.82 13.39 9.34
CA CYS A 21 -16.39 13.66 9.36
C CYS A 21 -15.65 12.82 10.42
N SER A 22 -16.18 12.72 11.63
CA SER A 22 -15.59 11.93 12.72
C SER A 22 -15.59 10.41 12.46
N ILE A 23 -16.61 9.90 11.76
CA ILE A 23 -16.69 8.47 11.37
C ILE A 23 -15.75 8.15 10.21
N ILE A 24 -15.53 9.08 9.29
CA ILE A 24 -14.54 8.93 8.20
C ILE A 24 -13.12 8.93 8.75
N GLU A 25 -12.83 9.71 9.77
CA GLU A 25 -11.49 9.78 10.39
C GLU A 25 -11.15 8.57 11.27
N THR A 26 -12.11 7.94 11.90
CA THR A 26 -11.83 6.88 12.90
C THR A 26 -12.30 5.47 12.54
N THR A 27 -13.35 5.30 11.75
CA THR A 27 -13.93 3.95 11.51
C THR A 27 -14.72 3.83 10.21
N GLY A 28 -14.26 4.30 9.12
CA GLY A 28 -14.95 4.41 7.82
C GLY A 28 -15.77 3.21 7.28
N VAL A 29 -16.15 2.22 8.07
CA VAL A 29 -16.74 0.98 7.54
C VAL A 29 -17.93 0.43 8.32
N ILE A 30 -18.12 0.74 9.59
CA ILE A 30 -19.03 -0.08 10.43
C ILE A 30 -20.50 0.41 10.42
N VAL A 31 -20.76 1.67 10.12
CA VAL A 31 -22.11 2.25 10.26
C VAL A 31 -22.99 2.08 9.01
N ALA A 32 -22.41 1.98 7.83
CA ALA A 32 -23.17 1.71 6.61
C ALA A 32 -23.86 0.31 6.61
N ALA A 33 -23.39 -0.62 7.44
CA ALA A 33 -23.93 -1.98 7.55
C ALA A 33 -25.21 -2.10 8.40
N ARG A 34 -25.58 -1.06 9.18
CA ARG A 34 -26.74 -1.10 10.08
C ARG A 34 -27.97 -0.31 9.62
N ILE A 35 -27.85 0.54 8.62
CA ILE A 35 -29.01 1.20 8.02
C ILE A 35 -29.59 0.25 6.97
N GLY A 36 -30.46 -0.64 7.43
CA GLY A 36 -31.03 -1.75 6.68
C GLY A 36 -31.95 -1.33 5.56
N VAL A 37 -31.47 -1.27 4.35
CA VAL A 37 -32.30 -1.33 3.14
C VAL A 37 -31.60 -2.27 2.15
N GLY A 38 -32.27 -3.33 1.74
CA GLY A 38 -31.74 -4.38 0.87
C GLY A 38 -31.15 -3.91 -0.48
N GLY A 39 -31.50 -2.71 -0.93
CA GLY A 39 -30.92 -2.08 -2.12
C GLY A 39 -29.51 -1.51 -1.90
N LEU A 40 -29.23 -0.94 -0.72
CA LEU A 40 -27.89 -0.46 -0.36
C LEU A 40 -26.90 -1.61 -0.15
N LYS A 41 -27.36 -2.78 0.31
CA LYS A 41 -26.52 -3.98 0.38
C LYS A 41 -25.98 -4.41 -0.98
N LYS A 42 -26.76 -4.30 -2.04
CA LYS A 42 -26.34 -4.69 -3.40
C LYS A 42 -25.35 -3.67 -3.99
N ILE A 43 -25.61 -2.36 -3.80
CA ILE A 43 -24.72 -1.28 -4.24
C ILE A 43 -23.43 -1.27 -3.40
N ALA A 44 -23.55 -1.47 -2.09
CA ALA A 44 -22.39 -1.62 -1.21
C ALA A 44 -21.60 -2.87 -1.55
N LYS A 45 -22.25 -4.02 -1.78
CA LYS A 45 -21.57 -5.25 -2.16
C LYS A 45 -20.77 -5.10 -3.46
N ASP A 46 -21.32 -4.45 -4.49
CA ASP A 46 -20.61 -4.21 -5.75
C ASP A 46 -19.49 -3.14 -5.65
N ARG A 47 -19.57 -2.24 -4.66
CA ARG A 47 -18.56 -1.18 -4.46
C ARG A 47 -17.58 -1.45 -3.31
N PHE A 48 -17.96 -2.24 -2.30
CA PHE A 48 -17.19 -2.51 -1.08
C PHE A 48 -16.61 -3.92 -0.97
N ASP A 49 -16.91 -4.85 -1.89
CA ASP A 49 -16.28 -6.17 -1.92
C ASP A 49 -14.75 -6.12 -2.19
N THR A 50 -14.23 -4.90 -2.38
CA THR A 50 -12.80 -4.64 -2.59
C THR A 50 -12.07 -4.23 -1.31
N TYR A 51 -12.76 -4.05 -0.18
CA TYR A 51 -12.18 -3.46 1.03
C TYR A 51 -11.99 -4.47 2.16
N PHE A 52 -10.78 -4.53 2.67
CA PHE A 52 -10.32 -5.19 3.90
C PHE A 52 -10.27 -6.72 3.87
N THR A 53 -9.18 -7.22 3.40
CA THR A 53 -8.73 -8.58 3.70
C THR A 53 -7.48 -8.52 4.56
N SER A 54 -7.29 -9.49 5.47
CA SER A 54 -6.00 -9.62 6.16
C SER A 54 -4.95 -10.23 5.24
N PHE A 55 -3.70 -9.82 5.38
CA PHE A 55 -2.57 -10.33 4.58
C PHE A 55 -2.47 -11.87 4.62
N SER A 56 -2.80 -12.51 5.76
CA SER A 56 -2.67 -13.96 5.93
C SER A 56 -3.64 -14.80 5.09
N SER A 57 -4.75 -14.21 4.62
CA SER A 57 -5.75 -14.98 3.89
C SER A 57 -5.51 -15.07 2.38
N LYS A 58 -4.54 -14.30 1.81
CA LYS A 58 -4.46 -14.11 0.37
C LYS A 58 -3.06 -13.87 -0.20
N ASN A 59 -2.06 -14.66 0.18
CA ASN A 59 -0.77 -14.66 -0.52
C ASN A 59 -0.92 -14.88 -2.05
N HIS A 60 -1.94 -15.62 -2.47
CA HIS A 60 -2.27 -15.82 -3.89
C HIS A 60 -2.78 -14.56 -4.59
N ASP A 61 -3.33 -13.57 -3.87
CA ASP A 61 -3.82 -12.35 -4.51
C ASP A 61 -2.68 -11.45 -4.97
N LEU A 62 -1.57 -11.37 -4.23
CA LEU A 62 -0.44 -10.53 -4.64
C LEU A 62 0.27 -11.07 -5.88
N GLU A 63 0.48 -12.38 -5.98
CA GLU A 63 1.02 -13.01 -7.19
C GLU A 63 0.14 -12.69 -8.40
N ARG A 64 -1.18 -12.86 -8.25
CA ARG A 64 -2.14 -12.52 -9.31
C ARG A 64 -2.10 -11.04 -9.68
N ILE A 65 -1.93 -10.14 -8.70
CA ILE A 65 -1.82 -8.70 -8.93
C ILE A 65 -0.55 -8.40 -9.72
N LEU A 66 0.61 -8.89 -9.29
CA LEU A 66 1.88 -8.67 -9.96
C LEU A 66 1.88 -9.22 -11.39
N ASN A 67 1.20 -10.37 -11.62
CA ASN A 67 1.05 -10.96 -12.94
C ASN A 67 0.14 -10.14 -13.89
N ARG A 68 -0.70 -9.24 -13.38
CA ARG A 68 -1.56 -8.39 -14.20
C ARG A 68 -0.86 -7.15 -14.76
N ALA A 69 0.30 -6.79 -14.24
CA ALA A 69 1.02 -5.62 -14.72
C ALA A 69 1.34 -5.72 -16.22
N GLU A 70 1.00 -4.67 -16.97
CA GLU A 70 1.29 -4.61 -18.41
C GLU A 70 2.45 -3.65 -18.73
N LYS A 71 2.67 -2.63 -17.91
CA LYS A 71 3.69 -1.61 -18.12
C LYS A 71 4.61 -1.36 -16.94
N GLU A 72 4.01 -1.23 -15.74
CA GLU A 72 4.80 -0.87 -14.57
C GLU A 72 4.26 -1.48 -13.27
N ILE A 73 5.18 -1.78 -12.37
CA ILE A 73 4.93 -2.13 -10.97
C ILE A 73 5.66 -1.11 -10.11
N THR A 74 4.96 -0.42 -9.21
CA THR A 74 5.59 0.44 -8.22
C THR A 74 5.37 -0.12 -6.83
N ILE A 75 6.45 -0.33 -6.10
CA ILE A 75 6.46 -0.89 -4.74
C ILE A 75 7.03 0.16 -3.81
N ILE A 76 6.27 0.54 -2.77
CA ILE A 76 6.69 1.50 -1.74
C ILE A 76 6.54 0.80 -0.39
N VAL A 77 7.66 0.56 0.30
CA VAL A 77 7.73 -0.25 1.52
C VAL A 77 8.76 0.28 2.50
N VAL A 78 8.70 -0.14 3.77
CA VAL A 78 9.74 0.20 4.74
C VAL A 78 11.08 -0.41 4.32
N TYR A 79 11.14 -1.73 4.12
CA TYR A 79 12.32 -2.43 3.58
C TYR A 79 12.00 -3.66 2.72
N GLY A 80 10.80 -4.28 2.88
CA GLY A 80 10.24 -5.23 1.92
C GLY A 80 10.87 -6.63 1.86
N ASP A 81 11.55 -7.09 2.93
CA ASP A 81 12.24 -8.40 2.98
C ASP A 81 11.31 -9.57 2.65
N ASN A 82 10.16 -9.68 3.30
CA ASN A 82 9.20 -10.74 3.07
C ASN A 82 8.63 -10.73 1.64
N LEU A 83 8.37 -9.52 1.10
CA LEU A 83 7.89 -9.36 -0.27
C LEU A 83 8.96 -9.83 -1.27
N LEU A 84 10.19 -9.35 -1.09
CA LEU A 84 11.30 -9.70 -1.98
C LEU A 84 11.67 -11.18 -1.86
N GLU A 85 11.67 -11.75 -0.64
CA GLU A 85 11.95 -13.17 -0.43
C GLU A 85 10.95 -14.06 -1.20
N THR A 86 9.67 -13.71 -1.14
CA THR A 86 8.59 -14.51 -1.74
C THR A 86 8.48 -14.29 -3.26
N TYR A 87 8.57 -13.02 -3.71
CA TYR A 87 8.18 -12.66 -5.08
C TYR A 87 9.35 -12.24 -5.97
N LYS A 88 10.61 -12.30 -5.50
CA LYS A 88 11.77 -11.95 -6.33
C LYS A 88 11.82 -12.72 -7.68
N PRO A 89 11.56 -14.05 -7.74
CA PRO A 89 11.54 -14.75 -9.02
C PRO A 89 10.49 -14.15 -9.98
N LEU A 90 9.29 -13.92 -9.49
CA LEU A 90 8.22 -13.32 -10.29
C LEU A 90 8.57 -11.89 -10.75
N LEU A 91 9.16 -11.07 -9.89
CA LEU A 91 9.61 -9.72 -10.27
C LEU A 91 10.72 -9.79 -11.34
N ALA A 92 11.63 -10.77 -11.27
CA ALA A 92 12.64 -10.98 -12.29
C ALA A 92 11.99 -11.35 -13.64
N ASP A 93 11.05 -12.28 -13.65
CA ASP A 93 10.30 -12.66 -14.85
C ASP A 93 9.55 -11.47 -15.48
N ARG A 94 8.95 -10.60 -14.63
CA ARG A 94 8.27 -9.39 -15.12
C ARG A 94 9.26 -8.40 -15.75
N LEU A 95 10.47 -8.25 -15.18
CA LEU A 95 11.54 -7.43 -15.75
C LEU A 95 12.01 -7.98 -17.13
N GLU A 96 12.13 -9.28 -17.28
CA GLU A 96 12.48 -9.94 -18.55
C GLU A 96 11.39 -9.74 -19.62
N GLN A 97 10.13 -9.63 -19.21
CA GLN A 97 9.00 -9.28 -20.07
C GLN A 97 8.94 -7.79 -20.43
N GLY A 98 9.89 -6.97 -19.95
CA GLY A 98 9.97 -5.56 -20.25
C GLY A 98 9.14 -4.66 -19.34
N ILE A 99 8.51 -5.21 -18.32
CA ILE A 99 7.74 -4.43 -17.31
C ILE A 99 8.72 -3.59 -16.50
N LYS A 100 8.41 -2.30 -16.30
CA LYS A 100 9.19 -1.43 -15.42
C LYS A 100 8.86 -1.71 -13.96
N ILE A 101 9.87 -1.81 -13.11
CA ILE A 101 9.68 -1.96 -11.67
C ILE A 101 10.35 -0.80 -10.94
N ASN A 102 9.55 -0.04 -10.24
CA ASN A 102 9.94 1.08 -9.40
C ASN A 102 9.87 0.64 -7.93
N PHE A 103 11.00 0.64 -7.23
CA PHE A 103 11.07 0.22 -5.84
C PHE A 103 11.52 1.39 -4.96
N LEU A 104 10.67 1.85 -4.06
CA LEU A 104 10.98 2.85 -3.04
C LEU A 104 11.00 2.20 -1.67
N MET A 105 12.10 2.34 -0.96
CA MET A 105 12.21 1.93 0.44
C MET A 105 12.76 3.04 1.31
N LEU A 106 12.64 2.90 2.61
CA LEU A 106 13.22 3.86 3.54
C LEU A 106 14.73 3.68 3.65
N THR A 107 15.44 4.78 3.96
CA THR A 107 16.83 4.71 4.42
C THR A 107 16.93 3.84 5.67
N LYS A 108 18.13 3.31 5.94
CA LYS A 108 18.38 2.41 7.09
C LYS A 108 17.90 3.02 8.41
N GLU A 109 18.25 4.28 8.65
CA GLU A 109 17.92 5.01 9.87
C GLU A 109 16.41 5.16 10.05
N LYS A 110 15.71 5.56 8.98
CA LYS A 110 14.24 5.71 9.02
C LYS A 110 13.51 4.37 9.12
N ALA A 111 13.98 3.36 8.41
CA ALA A 111 13.42 2.02 8.50
C ALA A 111 13.61 1.43 9.91
N GLN A 112 14.78 1.62 10.54
CA GLN A 112 15.06 1.17 11.89
C GLN A 112 14.17 1.89 12.91
N GLN A 113 14.04 3.21 12.79
CA GLN A 113 13.15 4.00 13.64
C GLN A 113 11.71 3.48 13.55
N MET A 114 11.17 3.35 12.33
CA MET A 114 9.80 2.85 12.14
C MET A 114 9.61 1.43 12.67
N THR A 115 10.60 0.56 12.49
CA THR A 115 10.52 -0.83 12.98
C THR A 115 10.45 -0.87 14.51
N LYS A 116 11.21 -0.04 15.21
CA LYS A 116 11.13 0.12 16.67
C LYS A 116 9.77 0.68 17.09
N ASP A 117 9.32 1.74 16.45
CA ASP A 117 8.09 2.43 16.81
C ASP A 117 6.84 1.57 16.60
N TYR A 118 6.78 0.81 15.49
CA TYR A 118 5.58 0.02 15.15
C TYR A 118 5.62 -1.43 15.61
N TYR A 119 6.79 -2.10 15.57
CA TYR A 119 6.87 -3.55 15.74
C TYR A 119 7.65 -3.99 16.97
N ASN A 120 8.39 -3.09 17.63
CA ASN A 120 9.27 -3.41 18.77
C ASN A 120 10.24 -4.56 18.44
N ASP A 121 10.71 -4.66 17.19
CA ASP A 121 11.67 -5.67 16.77
C ASP A 121 13.09 -5.30 17.24
N SER A 122 13.94 -6.33 17.49
CA SER A 122 15.33 -6.10 17.88
C SER A 122 16.16 -5.52 16.73
N ASP A 123 17.23 -4.79 17.09
CA ASP A 123 18.13 -4.19 16.10
C ASP A 123 18.81 -5.25 15.22
N GLU A 124 19.14 -6.43 15.77
CA GLU A 124 19.75 -7.54 15.03
C GLU A 124 18.78 -8.09 13.99
N LYS A 125 17.52 -8.27 14.36
CA LYS A 125 16.49 -8.73 13.44
C LYS A 125 16.28 -7.72 12.31
N PHE A 126 16.17 -6.44 12.65
CA PHE A 126 16.06 -5.39 11.65
C PHE A 126 17.26 -5.39 10.69
N LYS A 127 18.50 -5.40 11.21
CA LYS A 127 19.71 -5.42 10.38
C LYS A 127 19.73 -6.60 9.41
N SER A 128 19.37 -7.79 9.90
CA SER A 128 19.31 -9.00 9.08
C SER A 128 18.30 -8.86 7.94
N CYS A 129 17.08 -8.42 8.24
CA CYS A 129 16.01 -8.24 7.26
C CYS A 129 16.34 -7.15 6.24
N TYR A 130 16.86 -6.01 6.70
CA TYR A 130 17.24 -4.88 5.84
C TYR A 130 18.37 -5.26 4.88
N LYS A 131 19.43 -5.93 5.38
CA LYS A 131 20.53 -6.44 4.58
C LYS A 131 20.06 -7.42 3.50
N LYS A 132 19.18 -8.37 3.88
CA LYS A 132 18.59 -9.33 2.96
C LYS A 132 17.80 -8.65 1.83
N SER A 133 17.04 -7.60 2.16
CA SER A 133 16.33 -6.79 1.16
C SER A 133 17.28 -6.16 0.16
N LEU A 134 18.36 -5.54 0.63
CA LEU A 134 19.37 -4.92 -0.24
C LEU A 134 20.06 -5.94 -1.17
N GLU A 135 20.35 -7.15 -0.69
CA GLU A 135 20.92 -8.22 -1.50
C GLU A 135 19.95 -8.66 -2.62
N TYR A 136 18.65 -8.76 -2.31
CA TYR A 136 17.62 -9.06 -3.32
C TYR A 136 17.52 -7.93 -4.36
N LEU A 137 17.46 -6.68 -3.91
CA LEU A 137 17.42 -5.50 -4.80
C LEU A 137 18.66 -5.41 -5.69
N LYS A 138 19.86 -5.71 -5.15
CA LYS A 138 21.10 -5.76 -5.92
C LYS A 138 21.00 -6.76 -7.07
N SER A 139 20.35 -7.90 -6.86
CA SER A 139 20.19 -8.89 -7.94
C SER A 139 19.22 -8.44 -9.04
N LEU A 140 18.13 -7.72 -8.68
CA LEU A 140 17.15 -7.19 -9.62
C LEU A 140 17.67 -5.95 -10.37
N SER A 141 18.54 -5.16 -9.74
CA SER A 141 19.11 -3.92 -10.31
C SER A 141 20.04 -4.13 -11.51
N LYS A 142 20.25 -5.37 -11.94
CA LYS A 142 20.94 -5.68 -13.19
C LYS A 142 20.10 -5.36 -14.42
N SER A 143 18.78 -5.27 -14.28
CA SER A 143 17.85 -4.88 -15.34
C SER A 143 17.74 -3.36 -15.45
N ASN A 144 17.79 -2.82 -16.67
CA ASN A 144 17.58 -1.39 -16.95
C ASN A 144 16.14 -0.92 -16.66
N ASN A 145 15.19 -1.88 -16.57
CA ASN A 145 13.79 -1.60 -16.24
C ASN A 145 13.53 -1.59 -14.72
N PHE A 146 14.57 -1.78 -13.90
CA PHE A 146 14.47 -1.77 -12.44
C PHE A 146 15.09 -0.50 -11.87
N LYS A 147 14.30 0.27 -11.13
CA LYS A 147 14.77 1.48 -10.45
C LYS A 147 14.56 1.36 -8.95
N VAL A 148 15.55 1.77 -8.18
CA VAL A 148 15.48 1.83 -6.71
C VAL A 148 15.71 3.24 -6.23
N LYS A 149 14.85 3.68 -5.33
CA LYS A 149 14.99 4.94 -4.60
C LYS A 149 14.94 4.71 -3.10
N MET A 150 15.66 5.55 -2.36
CA MET A 150 15.59 5.62 -0.90
C MET A 150 14.84 6.87 -0.48
N CYS A 151 14.05 6.77 0.60
CA CYS A 151 13.25 7.87 1.12
C CYS A 151 13.44 8.01 2.64
N GLU A 152 13.44 9.25 3.11
CA GLU A 152 13.52 9.58 4.53
C GLU A 152 12.15 9.91 5.16
N LEU A 153 11.10 9.99 4.33
CA LEU A 153 9.76 10.28 4.82
C LEU A 153 9.15 9.06 5.51
N PRO A 154 8.54 9.23 6.68
CA PRO A 154 7.84 8.12 7.33
C PRO A 154 6.69 7.63 6.46
N LEU A 155 6.51 6.32 6.40
CA LEU A 155 5.41 5.68 5.66
C LEU A 155 4.29 5.29 6.61
N SER A 156 3.06 5.69 6.33
CA SER A 156 1.86 5.24 7.05
C SER A 156 1.35 3.88 6.56
N ALA A 157 1.75 3.49 5.36
CA ALA A 157 1.35 2.25 4.71
C ALA A 157 2.42 1.79 3.72
N SER A 158 2.38 0.51 3.35
CA SER A 158 3.04 0.03 2.13
C SER A 158 2.07 0.02 0.96
N TYR A 159 2.62 0.21 -0.23
CA TYR A 159 1.84 0.31 -1.46
C TYR A 159 2.44 -0.59 -2.53
N ILE A 160 1.57 -1.27 -3.28
CA ILE A 160 1.91 -1.94 -4.52
C ILE A 160 0.94 -1.41 -5.58
N ALA A 161 1.47 -0.63 -6.52
CA ALA A 161 0.68 0.02 -7.56
C ALA A 161 1.04 -0.58 -8.93
N ILE A 162 0.02 -1.00 -9.66
CA ILE A 162 0.14 -1.61 -10.99
C ILE A 162 -0.42 -0.64 -12.02
N ASP A 163 0.37 -0.31 -13.02
CA ASP A 163 -0.01 0.48 -14.19
C ASP A 163 -0.63 1.86 -13.86
N CYS A 164 -0.18 2.44 -12.73
CA CYS A 164 -0.69 3.71 -12.20
C CYS A 164 -0.01 4.95 -12.82
N GLY A 165 1.02 4.79 -13.62
CA GLY A 165 1.74 5.90 -14.24
C GLY A 165 2.51 6.76 -13.22
N ILE A 166 3.23 6.12 -12.30
CA ILE A 166 3.94 6.82 -11.22
C ILE A 166 5.11 7.64 -11.74
N GLU A 167 5.83 7.17 -12.75
CA GLU A 167 6.90 7.92 -13.43
C GLU A 167 6.38 8.83 -14.56
N ASN A 168 5.34 9.62 -14.32
CA ASN A 168 4.77 10.55 -15.30
C ASN A 168 4.19 9.89 -16.57
N THR A 169 3.91 8.60 -16.53
CA THR A 169 3.16 7.92 -17.57
C THR A 169 1.66 8.05 -17.31
N ARG A 170 0.87 7.86 -18.36
CA ARG A 170 -0.59 7.87 -18.21
C ARG A 170 -1.04 6.61 -17.48
N ARG A 171 -1.92 6.78 -16.46
CA ARG A 171 -2.60 5.66 -15.82
C ARG A 171 -3.36 4.81 -16.85
N MET A 172 -3.24 3.48 -16.75
CA MET A 172 -4.05 2.56 -17.54
C MET A 172 -5.44 2.38 -16.92
N ARG A 173 -6.39 1.93 -17.74
CA ARG A 173 -7.77 1.68 -17.29
C ARG A 173 -7.83 0.67 -16.14
N ASP A 174 -7.00 -0.37 -16.21
CA ASP A 174 -6.97 -1.47 -15.23
C ASP A 174 -5.95 -1.26 -14.10
N ALA A 175 -5.56 0.00 -13.86
CA ALA A 175 -4.69 0.38 -12.77
C ALA A 175 -5.26 -0.11 -11.42
N LEU A 176 -4.36 -0.63 -10.57
CA LEU A 176 -4.71 -1.18 -9.27
C LEU A 176 -3.67 -0.76 -8.23
N ILE A 177 -4.14 -0.40 -7.03
CA ILE A 177 -3.28 -0.12 -5.89
C ILE A 177 -3.69 -1.01 -4.73
N GLN A 178 -2.74 -1.80 -4.22
CA GLN A 178 -2.86 -2.46 -2.93
C GLN A 178 -2.23 -1.57 -1.86
N ILE A 179 -2.95 -1.33 -0.80
CA ILE A 179 -2.51 -0.53 0.35
C ILE A 179 -2.54 -1.43 1.59
N MET A 180 -1.43 -1.57 2.28
CA MET A 180 -1.34 -2.25 3.57
C MET A 180 -0.98 -1.22 4.64
N VAL A 181 -1.93 -0.91 5.51
CA VAL A 181 -1.80 0.11 6.55
C VAL A 181 -0.96 -0.41 7.71
N TYR A 182 0.06 0.34 8.13
CA TYR A 182 0.83 0.03 9.33
C TYR A 182 0.04 0.38 10.58
N GLN A 183 -0.02 -0.55 11.53
CA GLN A 183 -0.70 -0.37 12.80
C GLN A 183 0.28 -0.67 13.93
N TYR A 184 0.28 0.19 14.96
CA TYR A 184 1.11 0.01 16.14
C TYR A 184 0.85 -1.35 16.80
N GLY A 185 1.92 -2.12 17.04
CA GLY A 185 1.84 -3.44 17.67
C GLY A 185 1.22 -4.56 16.81
N VAL A 186 0.82 -4.27 15.57
CA VAL A 186 0.23 -5.27 14.66
C VAL A 186 1.29 -5.77 13.68
N LYS A 187 1.60 -7.06 13.75
CA LYS A 187 2.53 -7.68 12.80
C LYS A 187 1.95 -7.70 11.38
N THR A 188 2.80 -7.53 10.39
CA THR A 188 2.47 -7.50 8.95
C THR A 188 1.41 -8.53 8.50
N PRO A 189 1.45 -9.83 8.93
CA PRO A 189 0.45 -10.80 8.50
C PRO A 189 -0.99 -10.49 8.94
N LYS A 190 -1.17 -9.62 9.93
CA LYS A 190 -2.48 -9.20 10.47
C LYS A 190 -2.86 -7.78 10.06
N ALA A 191 -1.99 -7.08 9.33
CA ALA A 191 -2.25 -5.72 8.88
C ALA A 191 -3.43 -5.70 7.89
N PRO A 192 -4.32 -4.68 7.97
CA PRO A 192 -5.41 -4.54 7.02
C PRO A 192 -4.89 -4.17 5.63
N ILE A 193 -5.47 -4.79 4.61
CA ILE A 193 -5.18 -4.53 3.21
C ILE A 193 -6.42 -3.97 2.53
N THR A 194 -6.22 -2.93 1.74
CA THR A 194 -7.25 -2.29 0.91
C THR A 194 -6.78 -2.28 -0.55
N TYR A 195 -7.74 -2.39 -1.47
CA TYR A 195 -7.49 -2.30 -2.90
C TYR A 195 -8.25 -1.12 -3.50
N LEU A 196 -7.55 -0.29 -4.29
CA LEU A 196 -8.15 0.74 -5.13
C LEU A 196 -8.01 0.33 -6.60
N SER A 197 -9.07 0.49 -7.38
CA SER A 197 -9.11 0.12 -8.79
C SER A 197 -10.02 1.07 -9.56
N HIS A 198 -10.26 0.80 -10.84
CA HIS A 198 -11.23 1.54 -11.66
C HIS A 198 -12.66 1.58 -11.08
N ARG A 199 -12.98 0.75 -10.06
CA ARG A 199 -14.26 0.77 -9.34
C ARG A 199 -14.27 1.72 -8.16
N THR A 200 -13.10 2.21 -7.74
CA THR A 200 -12.96 3.22 -6.70
C THR A 200 -13.37 4.58 -7.28
N PRO A 201 -14.03 5.47 -6.50
CA PRO A 201 -14.26 6.84 -6.92
C PRO A 201 -12.98 7.49 -7.46
N ASP A 202 -13.07 8.18 -8.61
CA ASP A 202 -11.91 8.71 -9.32
C ASP A 202 -11.10 9.69 -8.47
N ASP A 203 -11.73 10.51 -7.65
CA ASP A 203 -11.08 11.45 -6.75
C ASP A 203 -10.17 10.75 -5.72
N ILE A 204 -10.62 9.62 -5.14
CA ILE A 204 -9.84 8.82 -4.19
C ILE A 204 -8.66 8.14 -4.90
N LEU A 205 -8.92 7.53 -6.06
CA LEU A 205 -7.89 6.84 -6.81
C LEU A 205 -6.82 7.84 -7.31
N GLU A 206 -7.22 8.96 -7.91
CA GLU A 206 -6.29 9.98 -8.42
C GLU A 206 -5.52 10.68 -7.30
N SER A 207 -6.16 11.01 -6.16
CA SER A 207 -5.45 11.57 -5.01
C SER A 207 -4.41 10.62 -4.44
N THR A 208 -4.74 9.31 -4.40
CA THR A 208 -3.78 8.28 -3.99
C THR A 208 -2.62 8.18 -4.97
N ILE A 209 -2.87 8.14 -6.28
CA ILE A 209 -1.82 8.13 -7.31
C ILE A 209 -0.94 9.38 -7.21
N ALA A 210 -1.53 10.56 -7.01
CA ALA A 210 -0.78 11.80 -6.82
C ALA A 210 0.12 11.73 -5.57
N SER A 211 -0.36 11.15 -4.47
CA SER A 211 0.44 10.90 -3.28
C SER A 211 1.61 9.97 -3.55
N LEU A 212 1.40 8.86 -4.27
CA LEU A 212 2.47 7.93 -4.65
C LEU A 212 3.51 8.59 -5.56
N ARG A 213 3.09 9.41 -6.53
CA ARG A 213 3.98 10.21 -7.38
C ARG A 213 4.83 11.19 -6.56
N ASN A 214 4.21 11.85 -5.59
CA ASN A 214 4.93 12.75 -4.68
C ASN A 214 5.95 11.99 -3.81
N MET A 215 5.60 10.84 -3.25
CA MET A 215 6.56 10.00 -2.52
C MET A 215 7.71 9.55 -3.42
N TRP A 216 7.42 9.09 -4.63
CA TRP A 216 8.43 8.68 -5.60
C TRP A 216 9.36 9.82 -6.01
N SER A 217 8.84 11.02 -6.23
CA SER A 217 9.63 12.20 -6.61
C SER A 217 10.58 12.67 -5.50
N ARG A 218 10.20 12.45 -4.24
CA ARG A 218 11.03 12.78 -3.07
C ARG A 218 12.08 11.72 -2.72
N GLY A 219 11.98 10.53 -3.32
CA GLY A 219 12.99 9.50 -3.18
C GLY A 219 14.26 9.84 -3.96
N HIS A 220 15.42 9.49 -3.40
CA HIS A 220 16.73 9.66 -4.03
C HIS A 220 17.12 8.40 -4.79
N ASP A 221 17.56 8.56 -6.04
CA ASP A 221 18.09 7.45 -6.83
C ASP A 221 19.35 6.88 -6.17
N VAL A 222 19.44 5.56 -6.06
CA VAL A 222 20.60 4.89 -5.45
C VAL A 222 21.12 3.77 -6.34
N VAL A 223 22.42 3.69 -6.42
CA VAL A 223 23.11 2.51 -6.94
C VAL A 223 23.30 1.55 -5.77
N ILE A 224 22.50 0.50 -5.72
CA ILE A 224 22.40 -0.41 -4.55
C ILE A 224 23.76 -0.96 -4.11
N SER A 225 24.64 -1.33 -5.05
CA SER A 225 25.99 -1.81 -4.70
C SER A 225 26.84 -0.78 -3.98
N LYS A 226 26.75 0.50 -4.37
CA LYS A 226 27.45 1.61 -3.69
C LYS A 226 26.81 1.89 -2.33
N TYR A 227 25.49 1.88 -2.26
CA TYR A 227 24.76 2.08 -1.01
C TYR A 227 25.13 1.00 0.03
N ILE A 228 25.14 -0.29 -0.35
CA ILE A 228 25.57 -1.37 0.54
C ILE A 228 26.99 -1.17 1.06
N ALA A 229 27.91 -0.71 0.22
CA ALA A 229 29.30 -0.49 0.61
C ALA A 229 29.50 0.67 1.59
N GLN A 230 28.56 1.60 1.68
CA GLN A 230 28.58 2.76 2.57
C GLN A 230 27.90 2.48 3.92
N LEU A 231 27.17 1.37 4.05
CA LEU A 231 26.44 1.04 5.28
C LEU A 231 27.39 0.46 6.33
N GLU A 232 27.48 1.13 7.46
CA GLU A 232 28.00 0.56 8.70
C GLU A 232 26.93 -0.35 9.33
N TRP A 233 27.29 -1.61 9.60
CA TRP A 233 26.37 -2.64 10.14
C TRP A 233 26.54 -2.85 11.65
#